data_33ef7c25fee1888e8af1a2739c4a89dd
#
_entry.id   33ef7c25fee1888e8af1a2739c4a89dd
#
_cell.length_a   1.000
_cell.length_b   1.000
_cell.length_c   1.000
_cell.angle_alpha   90.00
_cell.angle_beta   90.00
_cell.angle_gamma   90.00
#
_symmetry.space_group_name_H-M   'P 1'
#
loop_
_entity.id
_entity.type
_entity.pdbx_description
1 polymer ?
#
loop_
_entity_poly.entity_id
_entity_poly.type
_entity_poly.pdbx_seq_one_letter_code
_entity_poly.pdbx_strand_id
1 'polypeptide(L)' 'MTKNKKNLNRFANPKMCLWALSNPWYINDMKLTRAGMRIHENLKKRGFSDKTDAYWIQLELNLYKQNKNDLLEHYSHGN' A
#
# COMPACT_ATOMS: atom_id res chain seq x y z
N MET A 1 10.36 22.27 -3.77
CA MET A 1 9.62 22.66 -3.51
C MET A 1 8.21 22.36 -3.67
N THR A 2 7.54 23.14 -4.28
CA THR A 2 6.09 23.00 -4.38
C THR A 2 5.66 21.75 -5.10
N LYS A 3 6.41 21.27 -6.06
CA LYS A 3 6.07 20.06 -6.76
C LYS A 3 6.04 18.85 -5.85
N ASN A 4 7.04 18.71 -4.99
CA ASN A 4 7.08 17.60 -4.06
C ASN A 4 5.92 17.67 -3.07
N LYS A 5 5.61 18.87 -2.64
CA LYS A 5 4.50 19.07 -1.74
C LYS A 5 3.19 18.65 -2.38
N LYS A 6 3.01 18.99 -3.66
CA LYS A 6 1.83 18.58 -4.39
C LYS A 6 1.72 17.09 -4.49
N ASN A 7 2.83 16.42 -4.78
CA ASN A 7 2.82 14.97 -4.89
C ASN A 7 2.45 14.30 -3.58
N LEU A 8 2.92 14.83 -2.48
CA LEU A 8 2.55 14.31 -1.16
C LEU A 8 1.09 14.56 -0.86
N ASN A 9 0.57 15.69 -1.32
CA ASN A 9 -0.83 16.01 -1.09
C ASN A 9 -1.78 15.11 -1.87
N ARG A 10 -1.30 14.42 -2.88
CA ARG A 10 -2.11 13.44 -3.59
C ARG A 10 -2.56 12.33 -2.67
N PHE A 11 -1.73 12.01 -1.70
CA PHE A 11 -2.12 11.07 -0.67
C PHE A 11 -2.71 11.88 0.46
N ALA A 12 -3.98 12.18 0.37
CA ALA A 12 -4.65 12.99 1.39
C ALA A 12 -4.49 12.44 2.80
N ASN A 13 -4.02 11.20 2.90
CA ASN A 13 -3.89 10.49 4.17
C ASN A 13 -2.42 10.27 4.47
N PRO A 14 -1.88 10.83 5.59
CA PRO A 14 -0.48 10.62 5.96
C PRO A 14 -0.10 9.15 6.13
N LYS A 15 -1.01 8.33 6.60
CA LYS A 15 -0.74 6.90 6.74
C LYS A 15 -0.52 6.24 5.39
N MET A 16 -1.27 6.65 4.39
CA MET A 16 -1.08 6.17 3.02
C MET A 16 0.30 6.55 2.50
N CYS A 17 0.70 7.78 2.74
CA CYS A 17 2.01 8.26 2.30
C CYS A 17 3.13 7.45 2.94
N LEU A 18 3.06 7.25 4.25
CA LEU A 18 4.08 6.46 4.96
C LEU A 18 4.11 5.02 4.45
N TRP A 19 2.94 4.44 4.23
CA TRP A 19 2.86 3.08 3.74
C TRP A 19 3.48 2.96 2.35
N ALA A 20 3.20 3.90 1.47
CA ALA A 20 3.76 3.89 0.13
C ALA A 20 5.28 4.00 0.15
N LEU A 21 5.82 4.83 1.04
CA LEU A 21 7.26 4.96 1.19
C LEU A 21 7.91 3.68 1.68
N SER A 22 7.19 2.93 2.52
CA SER A 22 7.69 1.66 3.05
C SER A 22 7.57 0.51 2.06
N ASN A 23 6.83 0.72 0.98
CA ASN A 23 6.58 -0.33 0.00
C ASN A 23 6.88 0.19 -1.40
N PRO A 24 8.18 0.26 -1.74
CA PRO A 24 8.59 0.90 -3.00
C PRO A 24 8.09 0.20 -4.26
N TRP A 25 7.61 -1.03 -4.16
CA TRP A 25 7.00 -1.71 -5.30
C TRP A 25 5.66 -1.09 -5.69
N TYR A 26 5.04 -0.36 -4.77
CA TYR A 26 3.74 0.25 -5.03
C TYR A 26 3.87 1.21 -6.19
N ILE A 27 2.99 1.09 -7.17
CA ILE A 27 2.99 1.85 -8.42
C ILE A 27 4.00 1.29 -9.43
N ASN A 28 5.16 0.82 -8.99
CA ASN A 28 6.18 0.29 -9.89
C ASN A 28 5.89 -1.13 -10.34
N ASP A 29 5.33 -1.96 -9.47
CA ASP A 29 4.91 -3.31 -9.83
C ASP A 29 3.40 -3.28 -9.99
N MET A 30 2.94 -3.27 -11.24
CA MET A 30 1.51 -3.12 -11.50
C MET A 30 0.68 -4.29 -11.03
N LYS A 31 1.24 -5.49 -11.04
CA LYS A 31 0.51 -6.66 -10.57
C LYS A 31 0.20 -6.54 -9.09
N LEU A 32 1.20 -6.23 -8.28
CA LEU A 32 1.02 -6.04 -6.85
C LEU A 32 0.20 -4.79 -6.54
N THR A 33 0.38 -3.74 -7.33
CA THR A 33 -0.38 -2.52 -7.14
C THR A 33 -1.87 -2.76 -7.33
N ARG A 34 -2.23 -3.50 -8.36
CA ARG A 34 -3.64 -3.83 -8.61
C ARG A 34 -4.21 -4.71 -7.50
N ALA A 35 -3.42 -5.67 -7.03
CA ALA A 35 -3.85 -6.51 -5.93
C ALA A 35 -4.11 -5.67 -4.69
N GLY A 36 -3.21 -4.73 -4.40
CA GLY A 36 -3.38 -3.83 -3.27
C GLY A 36 -4.63 -2.98 -3.40
N MET A 37 -4.89 -2.46 -4.60
CA MET A 37 -6.07 -1.64 -4.83
C MET A 37 -7.35 -2.41 -4.59
N ARG A 38 -7.40 -3.67 -5.01
CA ARG A 38 -8.57 -4.51 -4.75
C ARG A 38 -8.79 -4.73 -3.26
N ILE A 39 -7.70 -4.91 -2.52
CA ILE A 39 -7.78 -5.08 -1.08
C ILE A 39 -8.25 -3.80 -0.42
N HIS A 40 -7.75 -2.64 -0.86
CA HIS A 40 -8.23 -1.34 -0.37
C HIS A 40 -9.75 -1.22 -0.51
N GLU A 41 -10.25 -1.52 -1.69
CA GLU A 41 -11.68 -1.43 -1.94
C GLU A 41 -12.46 -2.37 -1.04
N ASN A 42 -11.96 -3.58 -0.89
CA ASN A 42 -12.62 -4.57 -0.05
C ASN A 42 -12.69 -4.11 1.41
N LEU A 43 -11.58 -3.60 1.93
CA LEU A 43 -11.53 -3.14 3.30
C LEU A 43 -12.48 -1.98 3.54
N LYS A 44 -12.55 -1.05 2.59
CA LYS A 44 -13.46 0.08 2.72
C LYS A 44 -14.91 -0.37 2.69
N LYS A 45 -15.24 -1.33 1.84
CA LYS A 45 -16.60 -1.89 1.80
C LYS A 45 -16.96 -2.57 3.12
N ARG A 46 -15.98 -3.14 3.79
CA ARG A 46 -16.19 -3.79 5.08
C ARG A 46 -16.21 -2.82 6.25
N GLY A 47 -16.06 -1.54 5.98
CA GLY A 47 -16.18 -0.53 7.02
C GLY A 47 -14.87 -0.13 7.69
N PHE A 48 -13.73 -0.63 7.22
CA PHE A 48 -12.46 -0.21 7.76
C PHE A 48 -12.12 1.22 7.31
N SER A 49 -11.59 2.01 8.22
CA SER A 49 -11.15 3.36 7.89
C SER A 49 -9.66 3.39 7.64
N ASP A 50 -9.25 3.99 6.52
CA ASP A 50 -7.83 4.11 6.18
C ASP A 50 -7.07 5.09 7.07
N LYS A 51 -7.76 5.65 8.04
CA LYS A 51 -7.14 6.53 9.05
C LYS A 51 -6.73 5.75 10.28
N THR A 52 -6.99 4.45 10.33
CA THR A 52 -6.67 3.61 11.49
C THR A 52 -5.53 2.66 11.16
N ASP A 53 -4.78 2.27 12.17
CA ASP A 53 -3.70 1.31 11.97
C ASP A 53 -4.23 -0.05 11.58
N ALA A 54 -5.41 -0.43 12.06
CA ALA A 54 -6.02 -1.71 11.73
C ALA A 54 -6.20 -1.89 10.23
N TYR A 55 -6.56 -0.83 9.53
CA TYR A 55 -6.70 -0.86 8.08
C TYR A 55 -5.40 -1.29 7.40
N TRP A 56 -4.29 -0.66 7.78
CA TRP A 56 -3.01 -0.91 7.15
C TRP A 56 -2.44 -2.28 7.51
N ILE A 57 -2.70 -2.73 8.73
CA ILE A 57 -2.32 -4.07 9.15
C ILE A 57 -3.08 -5.11 8.34
N GLN A 58 -4.40 -4.93 8.17
CA GLN A 58 -5.20 -5.83 7.36
C GLN A 58 -4.80 -5.83 5.90
N LEU A 59 -4.47 -4.65 5.38
CA LEU A 59 -4.00 -4.54 4.00
C LEU A 59 -2.74 -5.39 3.79
N GLU A 60 -1.76 -5.24 4.67
CA GLU A 60 -0.52 -5.98 4.54
C GLU A 60 -0.71 -7.48 4.72
N LEU A 61 -1.53 -7.88 5.69
CA LEU A 61 -1.80 -9.30 5.92
C LEU A 61 -2.47 -9.94 4.71
N ASN A 62 -3.48 -9.27 4.15
CA ASN A 62 -4.18 -9.80 3.00
C ASN A 62 -3.29 -9.84 1.77
N LEU A 63 -2.49 -8.79 1.58
CA LEU A 63 -1.57 -8.73 0.46
C LEU A 63 -0.54 -9.87 0.55
N TYR A 64 0.00 -10.08 1.74
CA TYR A 64 0.96 -11.15 1.96
C TYR A 64 0.34 -12.52 1.69
N LYS A 65 -0.87 -12.76 2.18
CA LYS A 65 -1.53 -14.03 1.97
C LYS A 65 -1.78 -14.32 0.49
N GLN A 66 -2.17 -13.31 -0.26
CA GLN A 66 -2.53 -13.49 -1.66
C GLN A 66 -1.37 -13.42 -2.62
N ASN A 67 -0.31 -12.72 -2.25
CA ASN A 67 0.80 -12.44 -3.16
C ASN A 67 2.15 -12.65 -2.50
N LYS A 68 2.24 -13.67 -1.66
CA LYS A 68 3.44 -13.94 -0.86
C LYS A 68 4.72 -13.99 -1.70
N ASN A 69 4.70 -14.76 -2.78
CA ASN A 69 5.90 -14.96 -3.57
C ASN A 69 6.38 -13.66 -4.23
N ASP A 70 5.43 -12.88 -4.74
CA ASP A 70 5.78 -11.61 -5.39
C ASP A 70 6.36 -10.63 -4.37
N LEU A 71 5.77 -10.57 -3.18
CA LEU A 71 6.25 -9.68 -2.14
C LEU A 71 7.63 -10.09 -1.65
N LEU A 72 7.83 -11.37 -1.41
CA LEU A 72 9.12 -11.86 -0.93
C LEU A 72 10.23 -11.58 -1.94
N GLU A 73 9.91 -11.64 -3.22
CA GLU A 73 10.87 -11.33 -4.26
C GLU A 73 11.39 -9.90 -4.13
N HIS A 74 10.49 -8.96 -3.89
CA HIS A 74 10.89 -7.57 -3.71
C HIS A 74 11.78 -7.38 -2.49
N TYR A 75 11.41 -8.00 -1.39
CA TYR A 75 12.17 -7.84 -0.15
C TYR A 75 13.51 -8.57 -0.20
N SER A 76 13.56 -9.70 -0.89
CA SER A 76 14.81 -10.44 -1.02
C SER A 76 15.83 -9.68 -1.84
N HIS A 77 15.38 -9.02 -2.89
CA HIS A 77 16.28 -8.27 -3.76
C HIS A 77 16.76 -6.97 -3.13
N GLY A 78 16.09 -6.52 -2.10
CA GLY A 78 16.48 -5.30 -1.41
C GLY A 78 17.73 -5.46 -0.57
N ASN A 79 18.20 -6.65 -0.42
CA ASN A 79 19.39 -6.91 0.41
C ASN A 79 20.66 -7.03 -0.44
#